data_f050b69dce1803526a10ff2a7914faf7
#
_entry.id   f050b69dce1803526a10ff2a7914faf7
#
_cell.length_a   1.000
_cell.length_b   1.000
_cell.length_c   1.000
_cell.angle_alpha   90.00
_cell.angle_beta   90.00
_cell.angle_gamma   90.00
#
_symmetry.space_group_name_H-M   'P 1'
#
loop_
_entity.id
_entity.type
_entity.pdbx_description
1 polymer ?
#
loop_
_entity_poly.entity_id
_entity_poly.type
_entity_poly.pdbx_seq_one_letter_code
_entity_poly.pdbx_strand_id
1 'polypeptide(L)'
;MERWSGRVALVTGASAGIGAAICRFLVDKGMKVVGAARKEERIQALADELADKPGSLTAIKCDITKDSDVLGLFASIKEKFGGVDVCINNAGMSHNHSLLDGTPEEWREMLDVNVVGLCLCTREAVASMHENNVDDGQIIHISSIAGHQVTSYSTIHFYSATKFAVRALTEGLRQELRGLESHIRVTAISPGVVKTEFLSRMVKDKEKAQGFFTNKKCLQAEDIVSTVVHVLSTPPHVEIGDIIVLPTE
;
A
#
# COMPACT_ATOMS: atom_id res chain seq x y z
N MET A 1 -8.63 -6.70 16.04
CA MET A 1 -7.16 -6.39 15.92
C MET A 1 -6.28 -7.26 16.81
N GLU A 2 -6.78 -7.75 17.94
CA GLU A 2 -5.98 -8.53 18.92
C GLU A 2 -5.19 -9.70 18.31
N ARG A 3 -5.80 -10.43 17.37
CA ARG A 3 -5.14 -11.56 16.69
C ARG A 3 -3.86 -11.17 15.90
N TRP A 4 -3.67 -9.90 15.63
CA TRP A 4 -2.51 -9.37 14.90
C TRP A 4 -1.40 -8.87 15.81
N SER A 5 -1.62 -8.77 17.12
CA SER A 5 -0.59 -8.37 18.07
C SER A 5 0.58 -9.35 18.03
N GLY A 6 1.81 -8.83 17.95
CA GLY A 6 3.05 -9.60 17.82
C GLY A 6 3.33 -10.15 16.40
N ARG A 7 2.35 -10.09 15.48
CA ARG A 7 2.52 -10.54 14.08
C ARG A 7 3.25 -9.48 13.24
N VAL A 8 3.76 -9.90 12.10
CA VAL A 8 4.62 -9.09 11.22
C VAL A 8 3.82 -8.48 10.08
N ALA A 9 3.88 -7.17 9.92
CA ALA A 9 3.29 -6.45 8.81
C ALA A 9 4.35 -5.74 7.96
N LEU A 10 4.33 -5.94 6.64
CA LEU A 10 5.07 -5.13 5.68
C LEU A 10 4.17 -4.02 5.13
N VAL A 11 4.67 -2.79 5.12
CA VAL A 11 4.01 -1.64 4.48
C VAL A 11 4.98 -1.01 3.47
N THR A 12 4.65 -1.07 2.19
CA THR A 12 5.43 -0.37 1.16
C THR A 12 5.00 1.09 1.03
N GLY A 13 5.92 1.98 0.66
CA GLY A 13 5.65 3.42 0.62
C GLY A 13 5.42 4.04 2.00
N ALA A 14 6.05 3.49 3.03
CA ALA A 14 5.85 3.82 4.45
C ALA A 14 6.41 5.21 4.87
N SER A 15 7.14 5.90 4.00
CA SER A 15 7.84 7.15 4.36
C SER A 15 6.96 8.39 4.47
N ALA A 16 5.67 8.33 4.11
CA ALA A 16 4.73 9.46 4.18
C ALA A 16 3.27 9.04 3.97
N GLY A 17 2.35 9.97 4.21
CA GLY A 17 0.93 9.86 3.88
C GLY A 17 0.26 8.61 4.46
N ILE A 18 -0.52 7.92 3.64
CA ILE A 18 -1.29 6.73 4.06
C ILE A 18 -0.37 5.65 4.66
N GLY A 19 0.77 5.35 4.02
CA GLY A 19 1.69 4.32 4.50
C GLY A 19 2.26 4.61 5.89
N ALA A 20 2.68 5.86 6.14
CA ALA A 20 3.17 6.27 7.46
C ALA A 20 2.05 6.21 8.53
N ALA A 21 0.83 6.64 8.19
CA ALA A 21 -0.32 6.57 9.10
C ALA A 21 -0.70 5.11 9.44
N ILE A 22 -0.65 4.20 8.45
CA ILE A 22 -0.85 2.77 8.67
C ILE A 22 0.23 2.21 9.62
N CYS A 23 1.52 2.54 9.39
CA CYS A 23 2.60 2.09 10.27
C CYS A 23 2.35 2.53 11.72
N ARG A 24 2.03 3.82 11.96
CA ARG A 24 1.72 4.33 13.30
C ARG A 24 0.63 3.49 13.98
N PHE A 25 -0.44 3.25 13.27
CA PHE A 25 -1.57 2.51 13.83
C PHE A 25 -1.23 1.05 14.15
N LEU A 26 -0.58 0.35 13.21
CA LEU A 26 -0.25 -1.06 13.41
C LEU A 26 0.74 -1.27 14.57
N VAL A 27 1.71 -0.36 14.72
CA VAL A 27 2.63 -0.35 15.87
C VAL A 27 1.86 -0.09 17.18
N ASP A 28 0.91 0.86 17.20
CA ASP A 28 0.06 1.10 18.37
C ASP A 28 -0.78 -0.13 18.76
N LYS A 29 -1.11 -1.00 17.79
CA LYS A 29 -1.81 -2.28 18.02
C LYS A 29 -0.90 -3.46 18.32
N GLY A 30 0.38 -3.22 18.59
CA GLY A 30 1.34 -4.24 19.02
C GLY A 30 1.91 -5.09 17.89
N MET A 31 1.77 -4.70 16.62
CA MET A 31 2.37 -5.42 15.51
C MET A 31 3.86 -5.07 15.35
N LYS A 32 4.62 -6.01 14.80
CA LYS A 32 5.98 -5.78 14.32
C LYS A 32 5.87 -5.30 12.87
N VAL A 33 6.09 -4.00 12.64
CA VAL A 33 5.90 -3.39 11.34
C VAL A 33 7.24 -3.20 10.64
N VAL A 34 7.33 -3.63 9.39
CA VAL A 34 8.43 -3.31 8.50
C VAL A 34 7.94 -2.24 7.52
N GLY A 35 8.50 -1.06 7.62
CA GLY A 35 8.24 0.02 6.68
C GLY A 35 9.30 0.03 5.58
N ALA A 36 8.87 -0.05 4.32
CA ALA A 36 9.77 -0.05 3.17
C ALA A 36 9.55 1.17 2.28
N ALA A 37 10.61 1.91 1.98
CA ALA A 37 10.61 3.02 1.03
C ALA A 37 12.02 3.42 0.62
N ARG A 38 12.16 4.24 -0.45
CA ARG A 38 13.44 4.79 -0.90
C ARG A 38 14.08 5.74 0.12
N LYS A 39 13.25 6.44 0.92
CA LYS A 39 13.65 7.39 1.97
C LYS A 39 13.56 6.73 3.33
N GLU A 40 14.51 5.87 3.65
CA GLU A 40 14.58 5.12 4.90
C GLU A 40 14.62 6.03 6.12
N GLU A 41 15.35 7.15 6.03
CA GLU A 41 15.50 8.13 7.10
C GLU A 41 14.18 8.69 7.63
N ARG A 42 13.16 8.79 6.79
CA ARG A 42 11.82 9.22 7.21
C ARG A 42 11.08 8.14 8.01
N ILE A 43 11.31 6.88 7.66
CA ILE A 43 10.71 5.75 8.38
C ILE A 43 11.43 5.57 9.71
N GLN A 44 12.77 5.77 9.74
CA GLN A 44 13.53 5.72 10.97
C GLN A 44 13.09 6.80 11.96
N ALA A 45 12.92 8.05 11.50
CA ALA A 45 12.38 9.11 12.34
C ALA A 45 10.99 8.76 12.90
N LEU A 46 10.13 8.11 12.11
CA LEU A 46 8.85 7.61 12.56
C LEU A 46 9.00 6.48 13.58
N ALA A 47 9.97 5.58 13.39
CA ALA A 47 10.25 4.49 14.34
C ALA A 47 10.70 5.05 15.70
N ASP A 48 11.54 6.07 15.69
CA ASP A 48 12.02 6.74 16.91
C ASP A 48 10.85 7.41 17.67
N GLU A 49 9.89 8.03 16.96
CA GLU A 49 8.67 8.60 17.55
C GLU A 49 7.76 7.52 18.19
N LEU A 50 7.86 6.28 17.72
CA LEU A 50 6.99 5.17 18.15
C LEU A 50 7.69 4.22 19.14
N ALA A 51 8.88 4.56 19.63
CA ALA A 51 9.70 3.67 20.46
C ALA A 51 8.99 3.18 21.75
N ASP A 52 8.10 4.00 22.31
CA ASP A 52 7.35 3.67 23.55
C ASP A 52 6.01 2.94 23.27
N LYS A 53 5.72 2.58 22.03
CA LYS A 53 4.49 1.90 21.65
C LYS A 53 4.59 0.39 21.82
N PRO A 54 3.43 -0.32 21.95
CA PRO A 54 3.41 -1.77 22.18
C PRO A 54 4.07 -2.61 21.08
N GLY A 55 4.04 -2.17 19.83
CA GLY A 55 4.69 -2.80 18.69
C GLY A 55 6.05 -2.19 18.37
N SER A 56 6.54 -2.44 17.17
CA SER A 56 7.80 -1.88 16.69
C SER A 56 7.71 -1.49 15.21
N LEU A 57 8.49 -0.48 14.79
CA LEU A 57 8.68 -0.15 13.38
C LEU A 57 10.15 -0.33 13.01
N THR A 58 10.40 -1.14 12.00
CA THR A 58 11.72 -1.32 11.40
C THR A 58 11.75 -0.65 10.04
N ALA A 59 12.67 0.29 9.86
CA ALA A 59 12.90 0.93 8.57
C ALA A 59 13.77 0.03 7.69
N ILE A 60 13.38 -0.15 6.43
CA ILE A 60 14.22 -0.80 5.41
C ILE A 60 14.16 0.01 4.13
N LYS A 61 15.35 0.38 3.62
CA LYS A 61 15.47 1.04 2.31
C LYS A 61 15.10 0.05 1.22
N CYS A 62 14.14 0.40 0.38
CA CYS A 62 13.73 -0.43 -0.75
C CYS A 62 13.13 0.45 -1.85
N ASP A 63 13.65 0.30 -3.05
CA ASP A 63 13.01 0.77 -4.28
C ASP A 63 12.29 -0.40 -4.92
N ILE A 64 10.96 -0.41 -4.84
CA ILE A 64 10.15 -1.55 -5.32
C ILE A 64 10.19 -1.74 -6.84
N THR A 65 10.82 -0.83 -7.59
CA THR A 65 11.08 -0.99 -9.02
C THR A 65 12.33 -1.82 -9.30
N LYS A 66 13.08 -2.19 -8.25
CA LYS A 66 14.29 -3.01 -8.34
C LYS A 66 14.05 -4.37 -7.72
N ASP A 67 14.07 -5.41 -8.53
CA ASP A 67 13.86 -6.79 -8.07
C ASP A 67 14.81 -7.15 -6.92
N SER A 68 16.10 -6.77 -7.02
CA SER A 68 17.10 -7.02 -5.98
C SER A 68 16.76 -6.38 -4.63
N ASP A 69 16.19 -5.18 -4.64
CA ASP A 69 15.80 -4.48 -3.41
C ASP A 69 14.61 -5.20 -2.75
N VAL A 70 13.62 -5.63 -3.55
CA VAL A 70 12.46 -6.36 -3.04
C VAL A 70 12.88 -7.72 -2.47
N LEU A 71 13.71 -8.49 -3.19
CA LEU A 71 14.22 -9.77 -2.70
C LEU A 71 15.04 -9.59 -1.43
N GLY A 72 15.90 -8.56 -1.36
CA GLY A 72 16.67 -8.20 -0.15
C GLY A 72 15.77 -7.78 1.02
N LEU A 73 14.67 -7.08 0.76
CA LEU A 73 13.67 -6.73 1.77
C LEU A 73 13.07 -7.99 2.42
N PHE A 74 12.60 -8.95 1.61
CA PHE A 74 12.01 -10.18 2.13
C PHE A 74 13.04 -11.09 2.81
N ALA A 75 14.29 -11.14 2.33
CA ALA A 75 15.38 -11.83 3.02
C ALA A 75 15.63 -11.22 4.42
N SER A 76 15.65 -9.89 4.53
CA SER A 76 15.79 -9.19 5.81
C SER A 76 14.61 -9.42 6.76
N ILE A 77 13.37 -9.49 6.22
CA ILE A 77 12.18 -9.83 7.02
C ILE A 77 12.30 -11.27 7.55
N LYS A 78 12.69 -12.21 6.70
CA LYS A 78 12.87 -13.61 7.08
C LYS A 78 13.92 -13.76 8.18
N GLU A 79 15.06 -13.09 8.04
CA GLU A 79 16.15 -13.13 9.03
C GLU A 79 15.73 -12.55 10.39
N LYS A 80 15.04 -11.39 10.38
CA LYS A 80 14.70 -10.67 11.62
C LYS A 80 13.45 -11.17 12.32
N PHE A 81 12.45 -11.62 11.56
CA PHE A 81 11.10 -11.88 12.05
C PHE A 81 10.57 -13.28 11.71
N GLY A 82 11.27 -14.04 10.89
CA GLY A 82 10.83 -15.35 10.38
C GLY A 82 9.99 -15.26 9.10
N GLY A 83 9.19 -14.23 8.94
CA GLY A 83 8.32 -14.04 7.77
C GLY A 83 7.36 -12.89 7.93
N VAL A 84 6.39 -12.79 7.04
CA VAL A 84 5.35 -11.75 7.02
C VAL A 84 3.96 -12.38 7.14
N ASP A 85 3.07 -11.75 7.91
CA ASP A 85 1.67 -12.15 8.10
C ASP A 85 0.70 -11.22 7.35
N VAL A 86 1.07 -9.95 7.23
CA VAL A 86 0.27 -8.92 6.54
C VAL A 86 1.16 -8.17 5.56
N CYS A 87 0.75 -8.05 4.31
CA CYS A 87 1.45 -7.22 3.32
C CYS A 87 0.51 -6.12 2.81
N ILE A 88 0.90 -4.86 3.02
CA ILE A 88 0.16 -3.70 2.55
C ILE A 88 0.94 -3.03 1.43
N ASN A 89 0.53 -3.29 0.20
CA ASN A 89 1.07 -2.67 -0.99
C ASN A 89 0.47 -1.26 -1.14
N ASN A 90 1.12 -0.29 -0.49
CA ASN A 90 0.68 1.10 -0.50
C ASN A 90 1.56 2.00 -1.39
N ALA A 91 2.76 1.59 -1.75
CA ALA A 91 3.60 2.37 -2.65
C ALA A 91 2.87 2.64 -3.97
N GLY A 92 2.93 3.88 -4.42
CA GLY A 92 2.30 4.29 -5.67
C GLY A 92 2.74 5.67 -6.10
N MET A 93 2.61 5.96 -7.39
CA MET A 93 2.94 7.25 -7.98
C MET A 93 2.05 7.56 -9.17
N SER A 94 2.03 8.84 -9.54
CA SER A 94 1.45 9.34 -10.78
C SER A 94 2.31 10.46 -11.34
N HIS A 95 2.34 10.58 -12.65
CA HIS A 95 2.76 11.78 -13.37
C HIS A 95 1.55 12.62 -13.75
N ASN A 96 1.77 13.91 -13.99
CA ASN A 96 0.72 14.88 -14.31
C ASN A 96 0.73 15.23 -15.81
N HIS A 97 0.59 14.21 -16.65
CA HIS A 97 0.54 14.35 -18.11
C HIS A 97 -0.64 13.56 -18.71
N SER A 98 -1.20 14.10 -19.79
CA SER A 98 -2.26 13.42 -20.53
C SER A 98 -1.66 12.28 -21.39
N LEU A 99 -2.53 11.45 -22.00
CA LEU A 99 -2.09 10.43 -22.96
C LEU A 99 -1.49 11.03 -24.24
N LEU A 100 -1.73 12.32 -24.49
CA LEU A 100 -1.27 13.00 -25.71
C LEU A 100 0.10 13.67 -25.53
N ASP A 101 0.51 13.95 -24.27
CA ASP A 101 1.76 14.68 -23.95
C ASP A 101 2.67 13.95 -22.94
N GLY A 102 2.23 12.83 -22.38
CA GLY A 102 3.04 11.99 -21.50
C GLY A 102 4.13 11.23 -22.24
N THR A 103 5.23 10.95 -21.56
CA THR A 103 6.37 10.23 -22.16
C THR A 103 6.32 8.73 -21.88
N PRO A 104 6.90 7.88 -22.75
CA PRO A 104 7.01 6.45 -22.50
C PRO A 104 7.75 6.12 -21.21
N GLU A 105 8.71 6.94 -20.79
CA GLU A 105 9.47 6.80 -19.55
C GLU A 105 8.55 6.97 -18.32
N GLU A 106 7.72 8.01 -18.30
CA GLU A 106 6.75 8.25 -17.24
C GLU A 106 5.72 7.13 -17.13
N TRP A 107 5.30 6.59 -18.27
CA TRP A 107 4.37 5.46 -18.29
C TRP A 107 5.02 4.19 -17.72
N ARG A 108 6.29 3.90 -18.09
CA ARG A 108 7.04 2.77 -17.54
C ARG A 108 7.23 2.92 -16.03
N GLU A 109 7.65 4.11 -15.56
CA GLU A 109 7.79 4.36 -14.13
C GLU A 109 6.49 4.10 -13.35
N MET A 110 5.34 4.52 -13.89
CA MET A 110 4.04 4.24 -13.25
C MET A 110 3.71 2.75 -13.25
N LEU A 111 4.00 2.02 -14.34
CA LEU A 111 3.82 0.57 -14.39
C LEU A 111 4.77 -0.14 -13.41
N ASP A 112 6.03 0.23 -13.39
CA ASP A 112 7.04 -0.39 -12.53
C ASP A 112 6.68 -0.25 -11.05
N VAL A 113 6.21 0.93 -10.61
CA VAL A 113 5.82 1.16 -9.22
C VAL A 113 4.45 0.58 -8.91
N ASN A 114 3.42 0.95 -9.70
CA ASN A 114 2.03 0.68 -9.34
C ASN A 114 1.58 -0.75 -9.66
N VAL A 115 2.28 -1.43 -10.57
CA VAL A 115 1.88 -2.75 -11.08
C VAL A 115 2.98 -3.78 -10.81
N VAL A 116 4.15 -3.66 -11.43
CA VAL A 116 5.20 -4.68 -11.35
C VAL A 116 5.73 -4.84 -9.94
N GLY A 117 6.09 -3.73 -9.29
CA GLY A 117 6.58 -3.74 -7.90
C GLY A 117 5.54 -4.25 -6.91
N LEU A 118 4.25 -3.91 -7.11
CA LEU A 118 3.14 -4.46 -6.32
C LEU A 118 3.05 -5.98 -6.51
N CYS A 119 3.12 -6.48 -7.75
CA CYS A 119 3.07 -7.92 -8.03
C CYS A 119 4.24 -8.65 -7.39
N LEU A 120 5.45 -8.10 -7.49
CA LEU A 120 6.65 -8.70 -6.91
C LEU A 120 6.55 -8.77 -5.38
N CYS A 121 6.19 -7.67 -4.71
CA CYS A 121 5.98 -7.66 -3.26
C CYS A 121 4.88 -8.65 -2.85
N THR A 122 3.82 -8.77 -3.63
CA THR A 122 2.71 -9.70 -3.38
C THR A 122 3.19 -11.15 -3.49
N ARG A 123 3.91 -11.49 -4.55
CA ARG A 123 4.47 -12.84 -4.76
C ARG A 123 5.37 -13.26 -3.60
N GLU A 124 6.31 -12.41 -3.22
CA GLU A 124 7.22 -12.69 -2.12
C GLU A 124 6.50 -12.79 -0.77
N ALA A 125 5.46 -11.96 -0.55
CA ALA A 125 4.65 -12.03 0.67
C ALA A 125 3.89 -13.37 0.77
N VAL A 126 3.23 -13.79 -0.31
CA VAL A 126 2.52 -15.08 -0.35
C VAL A 126 3.49 -16.24 -0.17
N ALA A 127 4.66 -16.22 -0.85
CA ALA A 127 5.70 -17.23 -0.67
C ALA A 127 6.18 -17.30 0.79
N SER A 128 6.43 -16.15 1.43
CA SER A 128 6.81 -16.07 2.84
C SER A 128 5.72 -16.62 3.77
N MET A 129 4.45 -16.32 3.51
CA MET A 129 3.31 -16.87 4.27
C MET A 129 3.24 -18.39 4.15
N HIS A 130 3.35 -18.94 2.94
CA HIS A 130 3.34 -20.39 2.72
C HIS A 130 4.53 -21.09 3.41
N GLU A 131 5.75 -20.55 3.29
CA GLU A 131 6.94 -21.10 3.95
C GLU A 131 6.80 -21.19 5.47
N ASN A 132 6.04 -20.26 6.07
CA ASN A 132 5.85 -20.19 7.52
C ASN A 132 4.50 -20.78 7.99
N ASN A 133 3.77 -21.48 7.10
CA ASN A 133 2.44 -22.05 7.38
C ASN A 133 1.42 -21.00 7.88
N VAL A 134 1.52 -19.76 7.40
CA VAL A 134 0.58 -18.69 7.66
C VAL A 134 -0.54 -18.78 6.63
N ASP A 135 -1.66 -19.43 7.00
CA ASP A 135 -2.82 -19.59 6.11
C ASP A 135 -3.95 -18.59 6.42
N ASP A 136 -3.85 -17.80 7.48
CA ASP A 136 -4.78 -16.72 7.83
C ASP A 136 -4.25 -15.32 7.54
N GLY A 137 -3.25 -15.23 6.65
CA GLY A 137 -2.59 -14.00 6.25
C GLY A 137 -3.50 -13.01 5.54
N GLN A 138 -3.01 -11.77 5.37
CA GLN A 138 -3.76 -10.72 4.67
C GLN A 138 -2.87 -9.94 3.71
N ILE A 139 -3.29 -9.84 2.45
CA ILE A 139 -2.74 -8.92 1.45
C ILE A 139 -3.71 -7.74 1.29
N ILE A 140 -3.21 -6.50 1.34
CA ILE A 140 -4.00 -5.29 1.09
C ILE A 140 -3.32 -4.49 -0.02
N HIS A 141 -4.05 -4.20 -1.08
CA HIS A 141 -3.62 -3.31 -2.15
C HIS A 141 -4.28 -1.94 -2.00
N ILE A 142 -3.50 -0.88 -1.80
CA ILE A 142 -4.01 0.48 -1.85
C ILE A 142 -4.15 0.89 -3.32
N SER A 143 -5.37 0.77 -3.81
CA SER A 143 -5.77 1.14 -5.16
C SER A 143 -6.19 2.62 -5.23
N SER A 144 -7.26 2.92 -5.93
CA SER A 144 -7.86 4.25 -6.08
C SER A 144 -9.26 4.12 -6.68
N ILE A 145 -10.10 5.13 -6.46
CA ILE A 145 -11.35 5.30 -7.25
C ILE A 145 -11.04 5.34 -8.76
N ALA A 146 -9.84 5.82 -9.14
CA ALA A 146 -9.37 5.81 -10.52
C ALA A 146 -9.17 4.40 -11.12
N GLY A 147 -9.23 3.33 -10.31
CA GLY A 147 -9.30 1.94 -10.75
C GLY A 147 -10.73 1.43 -11.01
N HIS A 148 -11.75 2.24 -10.74
CA HIS A 148 -13.17 1.91 -10.95
C HIS A 148 -13.80 2.76 -12.03
N GLN A 149 -13.31 3.98 -12.21
CA GLN A 149 -13.80 4.91 -13.22
C GLN A 149 -12.66 5.74 -13.80
N VAL A 150 -12.72 6.02 -15.07
CA VAL A 150 -11.80 6.99 -15.68
C VAL A 150 -12.31 8.39 -15.33
N THR A 151 -11.45 9.18 -14.71
CA THR A 151 -11.79 10.53 -14.26
C THR A 151 -11.84 11.52 -15.43
N SER A 152 -12.48 12.67 -15.23
CA SER A 152 -12.44 13.79 -16.20
C SER A 152 -11.07 14.50 -16.24
N TYR A 153 -10.17 14.22 -15.31
CA TYR A 153 -8.83 14.80 -15.27
C TYR A 153 -7.91 14.04 -16.24
N SER A 154 -7.70 14.59 -17.44
CA SER A 154 -6.92 13.96 -18.52
C SER A 154 -5.49 13.61 -18.09
N THR A 155 -4.91 14.38 -17.18
CA THR A 155 -3.52 14.21 -16.73
C THR A 155 -3.27 12.97 -15.86
N ILE A 156 -4.32 12.23 -15.48
CA ILE A 156 -4.19 10.99 -14.71
C ILE A 156 -4.81 9.77 -15.41
N HIS A 157 -5.06 9.83 -16.71
CA HIS A 157 -5.66 8.71 -17.44
C HIS A 157 -4.74 7.48 -17.44
N PHE A 158 -3.42 7.65 -17.60
CA PHE A 158 -2.49 6.53 -17.54
C PHE A 158 -2.38 5.95 -16.11
N TYR A 159 -2.38 6.81 -15.09
CA TYR A 159 -2.50 6.36 -13.71
C TYR A 159 -3.78 5.54 -13.48
N SER A 160 -4.91 5.98 -14.04
CA SER A 160 -6.16 5.20 -13.98
C SER A 160 -5.97 3.80 -14.56
N ALA A 161 -5.33 3.67 -15.73
CA ALA A 161 -5.03 2.37 -16.31
C ALA A 161 -4.22 1.47 -15.36
N THR A 162 -3.20 2.02 -14.67
CA THR A 162 -2.44 1.23 -13.68
C THR A 162 -3.32 0.79 -12.49
N LYS A 163 -4.28 1.61 -12.07
CA LYS A 163 -5.18 1.27 -10.95
C LYS A 163 -6.30 0.30 -11.37
N PHE A 164 -6.74 0.31 -12.62
CA PHE A 164 -7.56 -0.77 -13.19
C PHE A 164 -6.79 -2.09 -13.21
N ALA A 165 -5.49 -2.07 -13.59
CA ALA A 165 -4.63 -3.25 -13.52
C ALA A 165 -4.53 -3.80 -12.08
N VAL A 166 -4.31 -2.94 -11.07
CA VAL A 166 -4.27 -3.36 -9.66
C VAL A 166 -5.55 -4.06 -9.25
N ARG A 167 -6.72 -3.56 -9.68
CA ARG A 167 -8.01 -4.19 -9.38
C ARG A 167 -8.11 -5.59 -10.01
N ALA A 168 -7.73 -5.74 -11.28
CA ALA A 168 -7.71 -7.04 -11.95
C ALA A 168 -6.76 -8.01 -11.26
N LEU A 169 -5.56 -7.55 -10.87
CA LEU A 169 -4.55 -8.35 -10.16
C LEU A 169 -5.02 -8.76 -8.76
N THR A 170 -5.76 -7.90 -8.05
CA THR A 170 -6.35 -8.24 -6.75
C THR A 170 -7.33 -9.40 -6.88
N GLU A 171 -8.22 -9.36 -7.87
CA GLU A 171 -9.19 -10.43 -8.12
C GLU A 171 -8.49 -11.71 -8.63
N GLY A 172 -7.50 -11.58 -9.54
CA GLY A 172 -6.73 -12.71 -10.02
C GLY A 172 -6.02 -13.45 -8.88
N LEU A 173 -5.33 -12.71 -8.00
CA LEU A 173 -4.66 -13.30 -6.83
C LEU A 173 -5.67 -14.02 -5.90
N ARG A 174 -6.84 -13.42 -5.67
CA ARG A 174 -7.88 -14.05 -4.87
C ARG A 174 -8.31 -15.39 -5.44
N GLN A 175 -8.50 -15.47 -6.77
CA GLN A 175 -8.87 -16.71 -7.45
C GLN A 175 -7.74 -17.76 -7.37
N GLU A 176 -6.48 -17.36 -7.58
CA GLU A 176 -5.32 -18.25 -7.47
C GLU A 176 -5.20 -18.84 -6.06
N LEU A 177 -5.32 -18.02 -5.02
CA LEU A 177 -5.27 -18.48 -3.63
C LEU A 177 -6.42 -19.46 -3.30
N ARG A 178 -7.64 -19.20 -3.80
CA ARG A 178 -8.77 -20.15 -3.62
C ARG A 178 -8.53 -21.45 -4.40
N GLY A 179 -7.91 -21.39 -5.58
CA GLY A 179 -7.50 -22.58 -6.34
C GLY A 179 -6.46 -23.44 -5.63
N LEU A 180 -5.67 -22.84 -4.75
CA LEU A 180 -4.70 -23.51 -3.88
C LEU A 180 -5.28 -23.92 -2.51
N GLU A 181 -6.58 -23.76 -2.30
CA GLU A 181 -7.26 -24.00 -1.02
C GLU A 181 -6.70 -23.16 0.15
N SER A 182 -5.99 -22.05 -0.15
CA SER A 182 -5.43 -21.14 0.84
C SER A 182 -6.50 -20.20 1.42
N HIS A 183 -6.39 -19.89 2.71
CA HIS A 183 -7.26 -18.94 3.42
C HIS A 183 -6.62 -17.55 3.55
N ILE A 184 -5.47 -17.31 2.93
CA ILE A 184 -4.89 -15.97 2.80
C ILE A 184 -5.91 -15.10 2.07
N ARG A 185 -6.20 -13.92 2.64
CA ARG A 185 -7.22 -13.00 2.12
C ARG A 185 -6.58 -11.87 1.35
N VAL A 186 -7.29 -11.38 0.34
CA VAL A 186 -6.84 -10.28 -0.51
C VAL A 186 -7.91 -9.21 -0.56
N THR A 187 -7.52 -7.96 -0.31
CA THR A 187 -8.44 -6.81 -0.32
C THR A 187 -7.84 -5.67 -1.13
N ALA A 188 -8.62 -5.03 -1.98
CA ALA A 188 -8.33 -3.70 -2.49
C ALA A 188 -9.01 -2.63 -1.61
N ILE A 189 -8.30 -1.56 -1.30
CA ILE A 189 -8.89 -0.34 -0.75
C ILE A 189 -8.70 0.75 -1.80
N SER A 190 -9.81 1.36 -2.21
CA SER A 190 -9.90 2.27 -3.35
C SER A 190 -10.31 3.67 -2.91
N PRO A 191 -9.36 4.50 -2.42
CA PRO A 191 -9.66 5.84 -1.96
C PRO A 191 -10.04 6.79 -3.11
N GLY A 192 -10.88 7.78 -2.79
CA GLY A 192 -10.94 9.05 -3.50
C GLY A 192 -9.71 9.91 -3.21
N VAL A 193 -9.88 11.23 -3.29
CA VAL A 193 -8.77 12.15 -3.02
C VAL A 193 -8.43 12.17 -1.53
N VAL A 194 -7.19 11.80 -1.19
CA VAL A 194 -6.65 11.85 0.18
C VAL A 194 -5.64 12.98 0.29
N LYS A 195 -5.73 13.81 1.32
CA LYS A 195 -4.81 14.91 1.58
C LYS A 195 -3.46 14.38 2.05
N THR A 196 -2.53 14.18 1.12
CA THR A 196 -1.18 13.65 1.35
C THR A 196 -0.15 14.35 0.45
N GLU A 197 1.13 14.01 0.61
CA GLU A 197 2.19 14.47 -0.31
C GLU A 197 2.06 13.90 -1.74
N PHE A 198 1.16 12.95 -2.00
CA PHE A 198 1.02 12.32 -3.31
C PHE A 198 0.74 13.34 -4.41
N LEU A 199 -0.22 14.25 -4.19
CA LEU A 199 -0.55 15.28 -5.16
C LEU A 199 0.61 16.25 -5.40
N SER A 200 1.30 16.69 -4.35
CA SER A 200 2.45 17.61 -4.48
C SER A 200 3.63 16.98 -5.23
N ARG A 201 3.82 15.67 -5.07
CA ARG A 201 4.81 14.91 -5.85
C ARG A 201 4.41 14.78 -7.32
N MET A 202 3.13 14.52 -7.59
CA MET A 202 2.59 14.39 -8.93
C MET A 202 2.71 15.71 -9.72
N VAL A 203 2.27 16.83 -9.15
CA VAL A 203 2.30 18.14 -9.84
C VAL A 203 3.65 18.83 -9.74
N LYS A 204 4.59 18.32 -8.92
CA LYS A 204 5.93 18.91 -8.63
C LYS A 204 5.84 20.37 -8.15
N ASP A 205 4.72 20.76 -7.54
CA ASP A 205 4.40 22.11 -7.09
C ASP A 205 3.55 22.03 -5.81
N LYS A 206 4.13 22.45 -4.68
CA LYS A 206 3.48 22.39 -3.38
C LYS A 206 2.34 23.39 -3.25
N GLU A 207 2.46 24.58 -3.84
CA GLU A 207 1.45 25.62 -3.73
C GLU A 207 0.19 25.26 -4.53
N LYS A 208 0.36 24.73 -5.76
CA LYS A 208 -0.75 24.21 -6.56
C LYS A 208 -1.45 23.04 -5.85
N ALA A 209 -0.68 22.12 -5.25
CA ALA A 209 -1.26 21.02 -4.49
C ALA A 209 -2.05 21.52 -3.27
N GLN A 210 -1.52 22.52 -2.55
CA GLN A 210 -2.21 23.14 -1.43
C GLN A 210 -3.51 23.82 -1.87
N GLY A 211 -3.47 24.59 -2.97
CA GLY A 211 -4.64 25.25 -3.56
C GLY A 211 -5.75 24.27 -3.94
N PHE A 212 -5.39 23.08 -4.43
CA PHE A 212 -6.36 22.02 -4.74
C PHE A 212 -7.14 21.58 -3.49
N PHE A 213 -6.47 21.46 -2.34
CA PHE A 213 -7.10 21.03 -1.09
C PHE A 213 -7.89 22.12 -0.37
N THR A 214 -7.69 23.40 -0.71
CA THR A 214 -8.33 24.52 -0.01
C THR A 214 -9.83 24.58 -0.22
N ASN A 215 -10.28 24.16 -1.42
CA ASN A 215 -11.68 24.30 -1.85
C ASN A 215 -12.40 22.94 -2.01
N LYS A 216 -11.81 21.85 -1.51
CA LYS A 216 -12.40 20.52 -1.61
C LYS A 216 -12.28 19.77 -0.29
N LYS A 217 -13.37 19.17 0.14
CA LYS A 217 -13.29 18.18 1.22
C LYS A 217 -12.57 16.95 0.68
N CYS A 218 -11.50 16.57 1.36
CA CYS A 218 -10.67 15.43 1.01
C CYS A 218 -10.59 14.49 2.20
N LEU A 219 -10.44 13.21 1.91
CA LEU A 219 -10.11 12.23 2.93
C LEU A 219 -8.76 12.56 3.58
N GLN A 220 -8.60 12.16 4.83
CA GLN A 220 -7.33 12.15 5.55
C GLN A 220 -6.72 10.75 5.50
N ALA A 221 -5.43 10.63 5.78
CA ALA A 221 -4.77 9.32 5.84
C ALA A 221 -5.43 8.39 6.88
N GLU A 222 -5.93 8.96 7.98
CA GLU A 222 -6.61 8.26 9.07
C GLU A 222 -7.93 7.61 8.65
N ASP A 223 -8.62 8.17 7.65
CA ASP A 223 -9.83 7.54 7.08
C ASP A 223 -9.49 6.22 6.39
N ILE A 224 -8.34 6.17 5.72
CA ILE A 224 -7.85 4.95 5.08
C ILE A 224 -7.33 3.96 6.13
N VAL A 225 -6.66 4.43 7.18
CA VAL A 225 -6.28 3.60 8.32
C VAL A 225 -7.52 2.92 8.92
N SER A 226 -8.61 3.65 9.14
CA SER A 226 -9.88 3.10 9.66
C SER A 226 -10.41 1.98 8.77
N THR A 227 -10.26 2.11 7.45
CA THR A 227 -10.65 1.07 6.49
C THR A 227 -9.71 -0.16 6.57
N VAL A 228 -8.40 0.04 6.69
CA VAL A 228 -7.44 -1.05 6.93
C VAL A 228 -7.78 -1.81 8.21
N VAL A 229 -8.10 -1.09 9.28
CA VAL A 229 -8.55 -1.66 10.57
C VAL A 229 -9.78 -2.51 10.40
N HIS A 230 -10.77 -2.01 9.66
CA HIS A 230 -12.00 -2.76 9.38
C HIS A 230 -11.67 -4.09 8.68
N VAL A 231 -10.85 -4.07 7.63
CA VAL A 231 -10.41 -5.28 6.89
C VAL A 231 -9.69 -6.26 7.82
N LEU A 232 -8.71 -5.81 8.59
CA LEU A 232 -7.93 -6.66 9.49
C LEU A 232 -8.76 -7.22 10.66
N SER A 233 -9.83 -6.54 11.05
CA SER A 233 -10.67 -6.91 12.20
C SER A 233 -11.76 -7.93 11.84
N THR A 234 -11.99 -8.19 10.56
CA THR A 234 -12.99 -9.20 10.15
C THR A 234 -12.60 -10.59 10.63
N PRO A 235 -13.59 -11.46 10.92
CA PRO A 235 -13.31 -12.86 11.25
C PRO A 235 -12.52 -13.58 10.15
N PRO A 236 -11.73 -14.61 10.47
CA PRO A 236 -10.86 -15.28 9.47
C PRO A 236 -11.60 -15.83 8.24
N HIS A 237 -12.85 -16.23 8.38
CA HIS A 237 -13.68 -16.76 7.28
C HIS A 237 -14.34 -15.66 6.42
N VAL A 238 -14.14 -14.37 6.77
CA VAL A 238 -14.72 -13.24 6.04
C VAL A 238 -13.62 -12.57 5.22
N GLU A 239 -13.80 -12.55 3.92
CA GLU A 239 -12.93 -11.82 2.98
C GLU A 239 -13.67 -10.60 2.42
N ILE A 240 -13.05 -9.44 2.53
CA ILE A 240 -13.52 -8.21 1.88
C ILE A 240 -12.74 -8.06 0.58
N GLY A 241 -13.42 -8.08 -0.57
CA GLY A 241 -12.76 -8.00 -1.87
C GLY A 241 -12.27 -6.60 -2.20
N ASP A 242 -13.16 -5.62 -2.13
CA ASP A 242 -12.86 -4.22 -2.48
C ASP A 242 -13.70 -3.25 -1.65
N ILE A 243 -13.09 -2.12 -1.23
CA ILE A 243 -13.77 -1.04 -0.51
C ILE A 243 -13.46 0.29 -1.20
N ILE A 244 -14.49 0.97 -1.67
CA ILE A 244 -14.38 2.34 -2.16
C ILE A 244 -14.64 3.29 -1.01
N VAL A 245 -13.71 4.23 -0.78
CA VAL A 245 -13.79 5.25 0.27
C VAL A 245 -13.76 6.62 -0.36
N LEU A 246 -14.85 7.37 -0.24
CA LEU A 246 -15.02 8.68 -0.88
C LEU A 246 -15.30 9.77 0.16
N PRO A 247 -14.87 11.01 -0.08
CA PRO A 247 -15.41 12.14 0.67
C PRO A 247 -16.88 12.33 0.34
N THR A 248 -17.63 12.93 1.24
CA THR A 248 -19.09 13.16 1.07
C THR A 248 -19.43 14.34 0.15
N GLU A 249 -18.44 15.13 -0.23
CA GLU A 249 -18.60 16.32 -1.10
C GLU A 249 -17.51 16.38 -2.18
#